data_d42013bb568fb4056a68301c5bad06c3
#
_entry.id   d42013bb568fb4056a68301c5bad06c3
#
_cell.length_a   1.000
_cell.length_b   1.000
_cell.length_c   1.000
_cell.angle_alpha   90.00
_cell.angle_beta   90.00
_cell.angle_gamma   90.00
#
_symmetry.space_group_name_H-M   'P 1'
#
loop_
_entity.id
_entity.type
_entity.pdbx_description
1 polymer ?
#
loop_
_entity_poly.entity_id
_entity_poly.type
_entity_poly.pdbx_seq_one_letter_code
_entity_poly.pdbx_strand_id
1 'polypeptide(L)'
;MDAFVTVFYDWSRAVANGFKWLAPLAMRIVVGSVFLQTGWLKLNALPRMIENFREWGIPAPEIMTPLASGIEFVGGALLLAGLLTRFAAVPLMIVMVVAIVSAKWSAVDSFVTLMGFEEVSYFVMFAWLAIAGPGPVSLDHFILRAAGRKPAEHGA
;
A
#
# COMPACT_ATOMS: atom_id res chain seq x y z
N MET A 1 -9.13 37.06 -20.07
CA MET A 1 -8.34 36.27 -19.13
C MET A 1 -9.00 34.92 -18.87
N ASP A 2 -10.32 34.85 -18.93
CA ASP A 2 -11.10 33.63 -18.62
C ASP A 2 -10.97 32.49 -19.64
N ALA A 3 -10.92 32.82 -20.96
CA ALA A 3 -10.82 31.82 -22.02
C ALA A 3 -9.49 31.03 -21.98
N PHE A 4 -8.37 31.66 -21.66
CA PHE A 4 -7.07 30.98 -21.54
C PHE A 4 -7.04 30.07 -20.32
N VAL A 5 -7.58 30.53 -19.20
CA VAL A 5 -7.69 29.72 -17.97
C VAL A 5 -8.56 28.49 -18.22
N THR A 6 -9.71 28.65 -18.88
CA THR A 6 -10.61 27.55 -19.20
C THR A 6 -9.95 26.52 -20.11
N VAL A 7 -9.31 26.96 -21.19
CA VAL A 7 -8.61 26.05 -22.14
C VAL A 7 -7.46 25.29 -21.45
N PHE A 8 -6.67 26.00 -20.63
CA PHE A 8 -5.58 25.35 -19.88
C PHE A 8 -6.11 24.31 -18.89
N TYR A 9 -7.20 24.65 -18.18
CA TYR A 9 -7.83 23.74 -17.22
C TYR A 9 -8.43 22.51 -17.89
N ASP A 10 -9.13 22.71 -19.01
CA ASP A 10 -9.75 21.60 -19.76
C ASP A 10 -8.68 20.70 -20.39
N TRP A 11 -7.60 21.28 -20.93
CA TRP A 11 -6.48 20.51 -21.45
C TRP A 11 -5.81 19.69 -20.33
N SER A 12 -5.53 20.31 -19.19
CA SER A 12 -4.91 19.61 -18.05
C SER A 12 -5.77 18.45 -17.53
N ARG A 13 -7.10 18.65 -17.49
CA ARG A 13 -8.06 17.58 -17.12
C ARG A 13 -8.10 16.48 -18.17
N ALA A 14 -8.08 16.78 -19.44
CA ALA A 14 -8.06 15.80 -20.51
C ALA A 14 -6.79 14.92 -20.43
N VAL A 15 -5.64 15.53 -20.24
CA VAL A 15 -4.37 14.82 -20.05
C VAL A 15 -4.43 13.94 -18.79
N ALA A 16 -4.84 14.50 -17.64
CA ALA A 16 -4.94 13.77 -16.39
C ALA A 16 -5.90 12.57 -16.50
N ASN A 17 -7.04 12.76 -17.19
CA ASN A 17 -8.01 11.68 -17.41
C ASN A 17 -7.46 10.54 -18.26
N GLY A 18 -6.59 10.84 -19.26
CA GLY A 18 -5.92 9.83 -20.07
C GLY A 18 -4.96 8.94 -19.26
N PHE A 19 -4.41 9.45 -18.17
CA PHE A 19 -3.43 8.76 -17.32
C PHE A 19 -3.99 8.27 -15.96
N LYS A 20 -5.30 8.38 -15.72
CA LYS A 20 -5.92 7.93 -14.45
C LYS A 20 -5.60 6.48 -14.08
N TRP A 21 -5.39 5.62 -15.05
CA TRP A 21 -5.05 4.22 -14.85
C TRP A 21 -3.63 3.98 -14.33
N LEU A 22 -2.72 4.92 -14.62
CA LEU A 22 -1.30 4.77 -14.31
C LEU A 22 -1.02 4.92 -12.81
N ALA A 23 -1.70 5.84 -12.13
CA ALA A 23 -1.46 6.11 -10.71
C ALA A 23 -1.68 4.88 -9.81
N PRO A 24 -2.84 4.19 -9.85
CA PRO A 24 -3.04 2.98 -9.05
C PRO A 24 -2.11 1.84 -9.46
N LEU A 25 -1.79 1.72 -10.75
CA LEU A 25 -0.86 0.70 -11.23
C LEU A 25 0.56 0.95 -10.70
N ALA A 26 1.08 2.16 -10.86
CA ALA A 26 2.42 2.52 -10.40
C ALA A 26 2.54 2.35 -8.88
N MET A 27 1.55 2.80 -8.12
CA MET A 27 1.52 2.66 -6.67
C MET A 27 1.56 1.18 -6.25
N ARG A 28 0.74 0.32 -6.87
CA ARG A 28 0.74 -1.12 -6.61
C ARG A 28 2.07 -1.79 -6.95
N ILE A 29 2.69 -1.42 -8.08
CA ILE A 29 3.99 -1.96 -8.47
C ILE A 29 5.04 -1.57 -7.42
N VAL A 30 5.11 -0.33 -7.01
CA VAL A 30 6.10 0.14 -6.04
C VAL A 30 5.90 -0.55 -4.70
N VAL A 31 4.75 -0.35 -4.05
CA VAL A 31 4.55 -0.91 -2.70
C VAL A 31 4.44 -2.44 -2.72
N GLY A 32 3.83 -3.03 -3.74
CA GLY A 32 3.73 -4.47 -3.86
C GLY A 32 5.09 -5.15 -4.01
N SER A 33 6.00 -4.57 -4.81
CA SER A 33 7.37 -5.09 -4.97
C SER A 33 8.17 -5.00 -3.67
N VAL A 34 8.10 -3.86 -2.99
CA VAL A 34 8.79 -3.66 -1.71
C VAL A 34 8.31 -4.68 -0.68
N PHE A 35 7.00 -4.80 -0.49
CA PHE A 35 6.44 -5.67 0.55
C PHE A 35 6.55 -7.16 0.23
N LEU A 36 6.48 -7.54 -1.04
CA LEU A 36 6.79 -8.91 -1.48
C LEU A 36 8.24 -9.28 -1.12
N GLN A 37 9.18 -8.39 -1.43
CA GLN A 37 10.60 -8.64 -1.17
C GLN A 37 10.92 -8.61 0.33
N THR A 38 10.45 -7.63 1.07
CA THR A 38 10.70 -7.52 2.52
C THR A 38 10.06 -8.66 3.30
N GLY A 39 8.82 -9.03 2.96
CA GLY A 39 8.14 -10.19 3.55
C GLY A 39 8.90 -11.48 3.29
N TRP A 40 9.37 -11.70 2.06
CA TRP A 40 10.20 -12.86 1.71
C TRP A 40 11.50 -12.91 2.51
N LEU A 41 12.22 -11.80 2.59
CA LEU A 41 13.48 -11.71 3.34
C LEU A 41 13.27 -11.99 4.83
N LYS A 42 12.22 -11.44 5.43
CA LYS A 42 11.87 -11.67 6.84
C LYS A 42 11.49 -13.13 7.11
N LEU A 43 10.71 -13.76 6.22
CA LEU A 43 10.35 -15.18 6.34
C LEU A 43 11.58 -16.09 6.28
N ASN A 44 12.60 -15.75 5.50
CA ASN A 44 13.84 -16.52 5.42
C ASN A 44 14.80 -16.23 6.59
N ALA A 45 14.57 -15.20 7.37
CA ALA A 45 15.40 -14.78 8.50
C ALA A 45 14.59 -14.77 9.81
N LEU A 46 13.61 -15.67 9.97
CA LEU A 46 12.69 -15.69 11.11
C LEU A 46 13.38 -15.67 12.48
N PRO A 47 14.44 -16.45 12.77
CA PRO A 47 15.06 -16.41 14.10
C PRO A 47 15.56 -15.03 14.49
N ARG A 48 16.21 -14.33 13.54
CA ARG A 48 16.69 -12.96 13.75
C ARG A 48 15.54 -11.96 13.87
N MET A 49 14.48 -12.14 13.08
CA MET A 49 13.32 -11.24 13.12
C MET A 49 12.52 -11.40 14.40
N ILE A 50 12.42 -12.61 14.95
CA ILE A 50 11.78 -12.89 16.25
C ILE A 50 12.53 -12.13 17.35
N GLU A 51 13.88 -12.13 17.32
CA GLU A 51 14.66 -11.39 18.30
C GLU A 51 14.44 -9.88 18.20
N ASN A 52 14.43 -9.33 16.99
CA ASN A 52 14.11 -7.91 16.78
C ASN A 52 12.71 -7.57 17.32
N PHE A 53 11.68 -8.41 17.07
CA PHE A 53 10.32 -8.18 17.58
C PHE A 53 10.27 -8.22 19.11
N ARG A 54 11.09 -9.09 19.73
CA ARG A 54 11.24 -9.15 21.19
C ARG A 54 11.87 -7.87 21.75
N GLU A 55 12.93 -7.37 21.11
CA GLU A 55 13.58 -6.11 21.47
C GLU A 55 12.65 -4.91 21.33
N TRP A 56 11.76 -4.92 20.34
CA TRP A 56 10.74 -3.88 20.13
C TRP A 56 9.53 -4.00 21.07
N GLY A 57 9.53 -4.96 21.97
CA GLY A 57 8.46 -5.17 22.95
C GLY A 57 7.15 -5.69 22.35
N ILE A 58 7.19 -6.30 21.18
CA ILE A 58 5.99 -6.88 20.54
C ILE A 58 5.63 -8.17 21.28
N PRO A 59 4.38 -8.32 21.76
CA PRO A 59 3.95 -9.52 22.49
C PRO A 59 3.94 -10.75 21.58
N ALA A 60 4.27 -11.92 22.15
CA ALA A 60 4.31 -13.20 21.45
C ALA A 60 5.11 -13.14 20.12
N PRO A 61 6.39 -12.74 20.13
CA PRO A 61 7.17 -12.49 18.92
C PRO A 61 7.28 -13.73 18.02
N GLU A 62 7.26 -14.94 18.59
CA GLU A 62 7.28 -16.21 17.85
C GLU A 62 6.05 -16.40 16.92
N ILE A 63 4.93 -15.76 17.25
CA ILE A 63 3.69 -15.78 16.46
C ILE A 63 3.57 -14.53 15.60
N MET A 64 3.85 -13.36 16.18
CA MET A 64 3.65 -12.07 15.50
C MET A 64 4.63 -11.86 14.35
N THR A 65 5.86 -12.35 14.47
CA THR A 65 6.87 -12.21 13.42
C THR A 65 6.49 -12.96 12.13
N PRO A 66 6.22 -14.28 12.14
CA PRO A 66 5.79 -14.96 10.92
C PRO A 66 4.45 -14.45 10.40
N LEU A 67 3.54 -14.04 11.27
CA LEU A 67 2.27 -13.44 10.87
C LEU A 67 2.47 -12.13 10.11
N ALA A 68 3.21 -11.18 10.66
CA ALA A 68 3.48 -9.89 10.02
C ALA A 68 4.25 -10.07 8.71
N SER A 69 5.30 -10.93 8.72
CA SER A 69 6.09 -11.23 7.52
C SER A 69 5.24 -11.91 6.43
N GLY A 70 4.32 -12.80 6.81
CA GLY A 70 3.36 -13.43 5.92
C GLY A 70 2.36 -12.44 5.33
N ILE A 71 1.85 -11.50 6.14
CA ILE A 71 0.99 -10.41 5.68
C ILE A 71 1.73 -9.53 4.65
N GLU A 72 2.99 -9.18 4.91
CA GLU A 72 3.81 -8.41 3.97
C GLU A 72 4.02 -9.17 2.66
N PHE A 73 4.40 -10.43 2.73
CA PHE A 73 4.66 -11.25 1.54
C PHE A 73 3.42 -11.47 0.69
N VAL A 74 2.35 -11.98 1.30
CA VAL A 74 1.08 -12.28 0.61
C VAL A 74 0.41 -10.99 0.17
N GLY A 75 0.36 -9.97 1.03
CA GLY A 75 -0.20 -8.66 0.71
C GLY A 75 0.54 -8.00 -0.46
N GLY A 76 1.87 -8.03 -0.46
CA GLY A 76 2.69 -7.55 -1.58
C GLY A 76 2.37 -8.25 -2.90
N ALA A 77 2.26 -9.59 -2.89
CA ALA A 77 1.88 -10.37 -4.06
C ALA A 77 0.47 -10.01 -4.57
N LEU A 78 -0.50 -9.88 -3.67
CA LEU A 78 -1.88 -9.51 -4.01
C LEU A 78 -1.95 -8.10 -4.60
N LEU A 79 -1.19 -7.14 -4.06
CA LEU A 79 -1.12 -5.78 -4.59
C LEU A 79 -0.50 -5.75 -5.99
N LEU A 80 0.60 -6.50 -6.22
CA LEU A 80 1.21 -6.61 -7.55
C LEU A 80 0.21 -7.16 -8.58
N ALA A 81 -0.46 -8.24 -8.24
CA ALA A 81 -1.47 -8.85 -9.10
C ALA A 81 -2.71 -7.96 -9.28
N GLY A 82 -2.97 -7.04 -8.34
CA GLY A 82 -4.22 -6.28 -8.27
C GLY A 82 -5.42 -7.14 -7.94
N LEU A 83 -5.20 -8.12 -7.07
CA LEU A 83 -6.21 -9.05 -6.59
C LEU A 83 -6.53 -8.75 -5.13
N LEU A 84 -7.81 -8.61 -4.80
CA LEU A 84 -8.28 -8.28 -3.45
C LEU A 84 -7.55 -7.05 -2.86
N THR A 85 -7.20 -6.09 -3.70
CA THR A 85 -6.33 -4.95 -3.35
C THR A 85 -6.81 -4.21 -2.10
N ARG A 86 -8.11 -3.96 -1.98
CA ARG A 86 -8.68 -3.27 -0.81
C ARG A 86 -8.50 -4.05 0.48
N PHE A 87 -8.67 -5.38 0.41
CA PHE A 87 -8.52 -6.27 1.57
C PHE A 87 -7.04 -6.45 1.96
N ALA A 88 -6.15 -6.53 0.98
CA ALA A 88 -4.70 -6.66 1.22
C ALA A 88 -4.09 -5.38 1.81
N ALA A 89 -4.58 -4.21 1.42
CA ALA A 89 -4.06 -2.94 1.89
C ALA A 89 -4.32 -2.70 3.39
N VAL A 90 -5.45 -3.15 3.93
CA VAL A 90 -5.80 -2.90 5.34
C VAL A 90 -4.83 -3.57 6.33
N PRO A 91 -4.53 -4.87 6.27
CA PRO A 91 -3.56 -5.46 7.18
C PRO A 91 -2.14 -4.90 6.98
N LEU A 92 -1.75 -4.51 5.76
CA LEU A 92 -0.47 -3.83 5.52
C LEU A 92 -0.42 -2.45 6.21
N MET A 93 -1.53 -1.69 6.23
CA MET A 93 -1.62 -0.45 7.02
C MET A 93 -1.41 -0.71 8.50
N ILE A 94 -2.02 -1.78 9.05
CA ILE A 94 -1.86 -2.15 10.46
C ILE A 94 -0.39 -2.47 10.76
N VAL A 95 0.29 -3.23 9.88
CA VAL A 95 1.72 -3.52 10.02
C VAL A 95 2.54 -2.23 10.07
N MET A 96 2.23 -1.22 9.26
CA MET A 96 2.93 0.08 9.30
C MET A 96 2.73 0.82 10.61
N VAL A 97 1.51 0.84 11.14
CA VAL A 97 1.23 1.46 12.45
C VAL A 97 2.00 0.74 13.56
N VAL A 98 1.96 -0.59 13.58
CA VAL A 98 2.71 -1.39 14.56
C VAL A 98 4.22 -1.12 14.45
N ALA A 99 4.79 -1.07 13.25
CA ALA A 99 6.20 -0.79 13.05
C ALA A 99 6.61 0.59 13.61
N ILE A 100 5.80 1.63 13.38
CA ILE A 100 6.07 2.96 13.92
C ILE A 100 5.99 2.93 15.46
N VAL A 101 4.92 2.36 16.01
CA VAL A 101 4.68 2.41 17.46
C VAL A 101 5.67 1.54 18.24
N SER A 102 6.08 0.39 17.71
CA SER A 102 6.96 -0.53 18.43
C SER A 102 8.45 -0.26 18.17
N ALA A 103 8.85 -0.07 16.91
CA ALA A 103 10.27 0.00 16.56
C ALA A 103 10.82 1.43 16.45
N LYS A 104 9.98 2.41 16.11
CA LYS A 104 10.45 3.77 15.77
C LYS A 104 9.93 4.87 16.69
N TRP A 105 9.03 4.57 17.61
CA TRP A 105 8.40 5.58 18.47
C TRP A 105 9.40 6.35 19.32
N SER A 106 10.44 5.68 19.81
CA SER A 106 11.51 6.31 20.61
C SER A 106 12.34 7.33 19.83
N ALA A 107 12.33 7.26 18.51
CA ALA A 107 13.04 8.20 17.63
C ALA A 107 12.15 9.40 17.20
N VAL A 108 10.88 9.43 17.60
CA VAL A 108 9.97 10.54 17.28
C VAL A 108 10.21 11.69 18.26
N ASP A 109 10.92 12.70 17.81
CA ASP A 109 11.17 13.94 18.54
C ASP A 109 10.30 15.11 18.05
N SER A 110 9.79 15.01 16.84
CA SER A 110 8.98 16.04 16.20
C SER A 110 7.99 15.46 15.20
N PHE A 111 6.99 16.27 14.82
CA PHE A 111 6.08 15.92 13.74
C PHE A 111 6.80 15.71 12.41
N VAL A 112 7.85 16.47 12.16
CA VAL A 112 8.66 16.35 10.93
C VAL A 112 9.38 15.00 10.88
N THR A 113 9.94 14.56 11.99
CA THR A 113 10.60 13.24 12.10
C THR A 113 9.60 12.11 11.84
N LEU A 114 8.41 12.19 12.44
CA LEU A 114 7.35 11.20 12.19
C LEU A 114 6.96 11.14 10.72
N MET A 115 6.75 12.30 10.08
CA MET A 115 6.40 12.36 8.64
C MET A 115 7.54 11.91 7.72
N GLY A 116 8.79 11.93 8.21
CA GLY A 116 9.97 11.44 7.49
C GLY A 116 10.11 9.93 7.44
N PHE A 117 9.35 9.18 8.23
CA PHE A 117 9.41 7.71 8.18
C PHE A 117 8.75 7.15 6.93
N GLU A 118 9.41 6.20 6.29
CA GLU A 118 8.87 5.52 5.11
C GLU A 118 7.55 4.78 5.39
N GLU A 119 7.36 4.30 6.63
CA GLU A 119 6.12 3.63 7.05
C GLU A 119 4.91 4.56 6.95
N VAL A 120 5.07 5.85 7.21
CA VAL A 120 3.99 6.84 7.04
C VAL A 120 3.62 6.98 5.57
N SER A 121 4.62 7.04 4.68
CA SER A 121 4.38 7.08 3.24
C SER A 121 3.68 5.82 2.75
N TYR A 122 4.13 4.64 3.18
CA TYR A 122 3.47 3.37 2.85
C TYR A 122 2.05 3.30 3.41
N PHE A 123 1.84 3.75 4.65
CA PHE A 123 0.50 3.81 5.24
C PHE A 123 -0.46 4.64 4.37
N VAL A 124 -0.05 5.83 3.93
CA VAL A 124 -0.88 6.70 3.08
C VAL A 124 -1.14 6.04 1.71
N MET A 125 -0.15 5.39 1.12
CA MET A 125 -0.31 4.65 -0.13
C MET A 125 -1.30 3.49 0.00
N PHE A 126 -1.22 2.72 1.10
CA PHE A 126 -2.19 1.65 1.37
C PHE A 126 -3.58 2.19 1.67
N ALA A 127 -3.70 3.29 2.43
CA ALA A 127 -4.97 3.95 2.68
C ALA A 127 -5.64 4.38 1.37
N TRP A 128 -4.86 4.96 0.47
CA TRP A 128 -5.36 5.33 -0.85
C TRP A 128 -5.82 4.10 -1.65
N LEU A 129 -5.02 3.02 -1.68
CA LEU A 129 -5.38 1.77 -2.37
C LEU A 129 -6.62 1.09 -1.75
N ALA A 130 -6.79 1.16 -0.44
CA ALA A 130 -7.98 0.64 0.24
C ALA A 130 -9.26 1.40 -0.17
N ILE A 131 -9.17 2.71 -0.35
CA ILE A 131 -10.29 3.58 -0.73
C ILE A 131 -10.51 3.54 -2.25
N ALA A 132 -9.50 3.88 -3.04
CA ALA A 132 -9.59 3.98 -4.49
C ALA A 132 -9.70 2.61 -5.18
N GLY A 133 -9.05 1.59 -4.61
CA GLY A 133 -9.01 0.24 -5.19
C GLY A 133 -7.90 0.07 -6.24
N PRO A 134 -7.92 -1.08 -6.95
CA PRO A 134 -6.78 -1.51 -7.76
C PRO A 134 -6.61 -0.79 -9.10
N GLY A 135 -7.62 -0.05 -9.55
CA GLY A 135 -7.63 0.56 -10.88
C GLY A 135 -8.01 -0.41 -12.01
N PRO A 136 -8.09 0.10 -13.25
CA PRO A 136 -8.59 -0.68 -14.38
C PRO A 136 -7.60 -1.76 -14.88
N VAL A 137 -6.31 -1.60 -14.61
CA VAL A 137 -5.28 -2.59 -14.94
C VAL A 137 -5.04 -3.50 -13.73
N SER A 138 -5.96 -4.43 -13.46
CA SER A 138 -5.92 -5.30 -12.28
C SER A 138 -6.68 -6.60 -12.51
N LEU A 139 -6.31 -7.67 -11.82
CA LEU A 139 -7.06 -8.92 -11.84
C LEU A 139 -8.48 -8.75 -11.30
N ASP A 140 -8.68 -7.95 -10.26
CA ASP A 140 -10.03 -7.64 -9.74
C ASP A 140 -10.94 -7.07 -10.83
N HIS A 141 -10.41 -6.13 -11.62
CA HIS A 141 -11.15 -5.53 -12.73
C HIS A 141 -11.52 -6.55 -13.80
N PHE A 142 -10.59 -7.44 -14.12
CA PHE A 142 -10.77 -8.48 -15.13
C PHE A 142 -11.82 -9.51 -14.68
N ILE A 143 -11.74 -9.95 -13.43
CA ILE A 143 -12.69 -10.90 -12.82
C ILE A 143 -14.10 -10.31 -12.78
N LEU A 144 -14.25 -9.05 -12.34
CA LEU A 144 -15.56 -8.40 -12.29
C LEU A 144 -16.18 -8.25 -13.68
N ARG A 145 -15.39 -7.90 -14.69
CA ARG A 145 -15.87 -7.86 -16.09
C ARG A 145 -16.30 -9.23 -16.59
N ALA A 146 -15.52 -10.27 -16.33
CA ALA A 146 -15.86 -11.64 -16.72
C ALA A 146 -17.13 -12.15 -16.03
N ALA A 147 -17.39 -11.68 -14.78
CA ALA A 147 -18.61 -11.98 -14.03
C ALA A 147 -19.83 -11.12 -14.43
N GLY A 148 -19.73 -10.30 -15.50
CA GLY A 148 -20.82 -9.44 -15.96
C GLY A 148 -21.16 -8.26 -15.03
N ARG A 149 -20.32 -7.99 -14.01
CA ARG A 149 -20.49 -6.85 -13.12
C ARG A 149 -19.71 -5.65 -13.66
N LYS A 150 -20.36 -4.48 -13.73
CA LYS A 150 -19.63 -3.22 -14.02
C LYS A 150 -18.67 -2.96 -12.85
N PRO A 151 -17.36 -2.83 -13.11
CA PRO A 151 -16.44 -2.33 -12.09
C PRO A 151 -16.90 -0.94 -11.66
N ALA A 152 -16.80 -0.62 -10.37
CA ALA A 152 -17.13 0.71 -9.88
C ALA A 152 -16.29 1.73 -10.66
N GLU A 153 -16.95 2.61 -11.41
CA GLU A 153 -16.30 3.74 -12.06
C GLU A 153 -15.74 4.62 -10.93
N HIS A 154 -14.43 4.78 -10.91
CA HIS A 154 -13.76 5.66 -9.96
C HIS A 154 -14.23 7.08 -10.27
N GLY A 155 -14.88 7.69 -9.29
CA GLY A 155 -15.64 8.91 -9.37
C GLY A 155 -15.04 9.99 -10.27
N ALA A 156 -15.98 10.64 -10.92
CA ALA A 156 -15.78 11.84 -11.74
C ALA A 156 -15.11 12.96 -10.94
#